data_af50c5156c32e5d1c5e2064a416ab2a8
#
_entry.id   af50c5156c32e5d1c5e2064a416ab2a8
#
_cell.length_a   1.000
_cell.length_b   1.000
_cell.length_c   1.000
_cell.angle_alpha   90.00
_cell.angle_beta   90.00
_cell.angle_gamma   90.00
#
_symmetry.space_group_name_H-M   'P 1'
#
loop_
_entity.id
_entity.type
_entity.pdbx_description
1 polymer ?
#
loop_
_entity_poly.entity_id
_entity_poly.type
_entity_poly.pdbx_seq_one_letter_code
_entity_poly.pdbx_strand_id
1 'polypeptide(L)'
;DGSYFRLTSPQDNNCVVWEMAAKDATKALISAVYQHVQTNCAAKFVYPRGLCSDASYEVSLTDLKGDKKDRMQKQVLTGAALMRGGLRLPGADSDYAAWQIYLKKLKKKQLKYLVKMLNNYY
;
A
#
# COMPACT_ATOMS: atom_id res chain seq x y z
N ASP A 1 -15.26 -2.27 11.98
CA ASP A 1 -14.55 -3.27 12.79
C ASP A 1 -13.33 -3.80 12.06
N GLY A 2 -12.17 -3.34 12.47
CA GLY A 2 -10.91 -3.78 11.93
C GLY A 2 -9.80 -3.59 12.94
N SER A 3 -8.62 -3.99 12.56
CA SER A 3 -7.43 -3.81 13.36
C SER A 3 -6.68 -2.58 12.86
N TYR A 4 -6.08 -1.87 13.81
CA TYR A 4 -5.35 -0.64 13.52
C TYR A 4 -3.88 -0.85 13.89
N PHE A 5 -2.98 -0.56 12.96
CA PHE A 5 -1.54 -0.75 13.15
C PHE A 5 -0.79 0.51 12.80
N ARG A 6 0.20 0.87 13.62
CA ARG A 6 1.20 1.84 13.22
C ARG A 6 2.37 1.11 12.56
N LEU A 7 2.70 1.47 11.34
CA LEU A 7 3.73 0.77 10.55
C LEU A 7 5.10 1.44 10.63
N THR A 8 5.18 2.68 11.14
CA THR A 8 6.44 3.38 11.36
C THR A 8 6.82 3.40 12.83
N SER A 9 8.12 3.54 13.08
CA SER A 9 8.62 3.70 14.44
C SER A 9 8.15 5.02 15.05
N PRO A 10 7.84 5.06 16.36
CA PRO A 10 7.51 6.34 17.02
C PRO A 10 8.64 7.37 16.95
N GLN A 11 9.88 6.94 16.74
CA GLN A 11 11.01 7.86 16.59
C GLN A 11 11.14 8.43 15.19
N ASP A 12 10.35 7.95 14.24
CA ASP A 12 10.36 8.51 12.88
C ASP A 12 9.49 9.77 12.86
N ASN A 13 10.15 10.93 12.97
CA ASN A 13 9.47 12.21 13.06
C ASN A 13 9.02 12.77 11.70
N ASN A 14 9.53 12.22 10.60
CA ASN A 14 9.29 12.79 9.28
C ASN A 14 8.16 12.10 8.54
N CYS A 15 7.87 10.85 8.88
CA CYS A 15 6.85 10.08 8.19
C CYS A 15 6.05 9.25 9.18
N VAL A 16 4.74 9.38 9.11
CA VAL A 16 3.84 8.56 9.91
C VAL A 16 3.03 7.69 8.97
N VAL A 17 3.07 6.38 9.19
CA VAL A 17 2.32 5.41 8.38
C VAL A 17 1.48 4.56 9.33
N TRP A 18 0.20 4.45 9.01
CA TRP A 18 -0.71 3.59 9.77
C TRP A 18 -1.59 2.80 8.81
N GLU A 19 -2.08 1.69 9.31
CA GLU A 19 -2.89 0.76 8.53
C GLU A 19 -4.18 0.45 9.29
N MET A 20 -5.28 0.42 8.56
CA MET A 20 -6.54 -0.14 9.04
C MET A 20 -6.82 -1.39 8.22
N ALA A 21 -6.85 -2.55 8.88
CA ALA A 21 -7.09 -3.83 8.22
C ALA A 21 -8.43 -4.41 8.66
N ALA A 22 -9.22 -4.91 7.71
CA ALA A 22 -10.46 -5.61 8.03
C ALA A 22 -10.14 -6.92 8.76
N LYS A 23 -11.01 -7.31 9.70
CA LYS A 23 -10.81 -8.53 10.49
C LYS A 23 -10.73 -9.79 9.65
N ASP A 24 -11.44 -9.84 8.55
CA ASP A 24 -11.46 -10.98 7.65
C ASP A 24 -10.31 -10.97 6.62
N ALA A 25 -9.41 -10.00 6.72
CA ALA A 25 -8.26 -9.83 5.85
C ALA A 25 -8.62 -9.61 4.36
N THR A 26 -9.84 -9.14 4.08
CA THR A 26 -10.29 -8.92 2.69
C THR A 26 -9.84 -7.58 2.14
N LYS A 27 -9.51 -6.63 3.01
CA LYS A 27 -9.10 -5.29 2.60
C LYS A 27 -8.28 -4.63 3.68
N ALA A 28 -7.47 -3.67 3.28
CA ALA A 28 -6.72 -2.82 4.19
C ALA A 28 -6.49 -1.45 3.55
N LEU A 29 -6.41 -0.43 4.38
CA LEU A 29 -6.09 0.92 3.95
C LEU A 29 -4.85 1.37 4.69
N ILE A 30 -3.81 1.73 3.95
CA ILE A 30 -2.58 2.27 4.50
C ILE A 30 -2.53 3.75 4.18
N SER A 31 -2.29 4.55 5.20
CA SER A 31 -2.15 6.00 5.05
C SER A 31 -0.77 6.42 5.49
N ALA A 32 -0.09 7.20 4.64
CA ALA A 32 1.25 7.68 4.90
C ALA A 32 1.28 9.20 4.76
N VAL A 33 1.85 9.88 5.76
CA VAL A 33 1.99 11.32 5.75
C VAL A 33 3.43 11.69 6.07
N TYR A 34 4.05 12.45 5.17
CA TYR A 34 5.35 13.06 5.39
C TYR A 34 5.11 14.45 5.97
N GLN A 35 5.42 14.61 7.26
CA GLN A 35 5.07 15.82 7.99
C GLN A 35 6.05 16.96 7.72
N HIS A 36 7.32 16.65 7.60
CA HIS A 36 8.35 17.67 7.51
C HIS A 36 9.52 17.16 6.67
N VAL A 37 9.76 17.83 5.56
CA VAL A 37 10.80 17.42 4.62
C VAL A 37 11.79 18.55 4.46
N GLN A 38 12.98 18.42 5.05
CA GLN A 38 14.06 19.41 4.92
C GLN A 38 14.80 19.25 3.59
N THR A 39 14.93 18.01 3.15
CA THR A 39 15.50 17.64 1.86
C THR A 39 14.64 16.52 1.30
N ASN A 40 14.89 16.10 0.08
CA ASN A 40 14.16 14.98 -0.51
C ASN A 40 14.27 13.75 0.37
N CYS A 41 13.15 13.25 0.85
CA CYS A 41 13.09 12.03 1.62
C CYS A 41 13.22 10.83 0.71
N ALA A 42 14.07 9.88 1.09
CA ALA A 42 14.20 8.62 0.37
C ALA A 42 12.91 7.81 0.50
N ALA A 43 12.68 6.93 -0.47
CA ALA A 43 11.57 6.00 -0.42
C ALA A 43 11.72 5.08 0.80
N LYS A 44 10.58 4.71 1.39
CA LYS A 44 10.53 3.83 2.54
C LYS A 44 9.82 2.54 2.20
N PHE A 45 10.22 1.47 2.86
CA PHE A 45 9.46 0.22 2.85
C PHE A 45 8.62 0.14 4.11
N VAL A 46 7.35 -0.21 3.96
CA VAL A 46 6.47 -0.49 5.06
C VAL A 46 5.93 -1.92 4.90
N TYR A 47 5.63 -2.54 6.02
CA TYR A 47 5.24 -3.95 6.05
C TYR A 47 3.80 -4.05 6.53
N PRO A 48 2.84 -4.22 5.60
CA PRO A 48 1.43 -4.37 6.00
C PRO A 48 1.24 -5.55 6.95
N ARG A 49 0.21 -5.46 7.77
CA ARG A 49 -0.12 -6.48 8.75
C ARG A 49 -1.58 -6.90 8.57
N GLY A 50 -1.93 -8.03 9.13
CA GLY A 50 -3.32 -8.47 9.13
C GLY A 50 -3.83 -8.96 7.79
N LEU A 51 -2.94 -9.34 6.87
CA LEU A 51 -3.31 -9.88 5.57
C LEU A 51 -3.24 -11.41 5.58
N CYS A 52 -3.94 -12.02 4.64
CA CYS A 52 -3.84 -13.46 4.41
C CYS A 52 -2.64 -13.73 3.51
N SER A 53 -1.66 -14.52 3.99
CA SER A 53 -0.42 -14.76 3.26
C SER A 53 -0.66 -15.49 1.93
N ASP A 54 -1.68 -16.35 1.86
CA ASP A 54 -1.98 -17.15 0.67
C ASP A 54 -2.85 -16.43 -0.34
N ALA A 55 -3.37 -15.26 0.01
CA ALA A 55 -4.24 -14.49 -0.87
C ALA A 55 -3.45 -13.54 -1.75
N SER A 56 -4.05 -13.16 -2.86
CA SER A 56 -3.53 -12.09 -3.72
C SER A 56 -4.34 -10.82 -3.51
N TYR A 57 -3.65 -9.69 -3.49
CA TYR A 57 -4.26 -8.39 -3.26
C TYR A 57 -3.98 -7.46 -4.42
N GLU A 58 -5.01 -6.74 -4.84
CA GLU A 58 -4.83 -5.59 -5.72
C GLU A 58 -4.39 -4.40 -4.87
N VAL A 59 -3.27 -3.80 -5.24
CA VAL A 59 -2.67 -2.68 -4.54
C VAL A 59 -2.88 -1.43 -5.38
N SER A 60 -3.53 -0.42 -4.81
CA SER A 60 -3.77 0.86 -5.48
C SER A 60 -3.14 1.98 -4.67
N LEU A 61 -2.28 2.75 -5.30
CA LEU A 61 -1.59 3.88 -4.68
C LEU A 61 -2.21 5.19 -5.17
N THR A 62 -2.60 6.05 -4.25
CA THR A 62 -3.18 7.36 -4.55
C THR A 62 -2.40 8.46 -3.85
N ASP A 63 -2.00 9.46 -4.61
CA ASP A 63 -1.41 10.68 -4.06
C ASP A 63 -2.55 11.63 -3.66
N LEU A 64 -2.63 11.94 -2.36
CA LEU A 64 -3.71 12.77 -1.83
C LEU A 64 -3.47 14.26 -2.05
N LYS A 65 -2.25 14.67 -2.35
CA LYS A 65 -1.88 16.07 -2.45
C LYS A 65 -1.78 16.57 -3.89
N GLY A 66 -1.71 15.69 -4.85
CA GLY A 66 -1.53 16.08 -6.24
C GLY A 66 -2.84 16.23 -6.99
N ASP A 67 -2.88 17.16 -7.93
CA ASP A 67 -3.97 17.31 -8.89
C ASP A 67 -4.02 16.15 -9.89
N LYS A 68 -3.12 15.20 -9.75
CA LYS A 68 -2.94 14.13 -10.73
C LYS A 68 -3.68 12.89 -10.29
N LYS A 69 -4.97 12.88 -10.54
CA LYS A 69 -5.80 11.69 -10.36
C LYS A 69 -5.30 10.50 -11.19
N ASP A 70 -4.38 10.74 -12.11
CA ASP A 70 -3.89 9.75 -13.06
C ASP A 70 -2.74 8.89 -12.52
N ARG A 71 -2.29 9.13 -11.28
CA ARG A 71 -1.19 8.37 -10.69
C ARG A 71 -1.64 7.20 -9.84
N MET A 72 -2.81 6.65 -10.13
CA MET A 72 -3.19 5.36 -9.54
C MET A 72 -2.37 4.26 -10.19
N GLN A 73 -1.29 3.88 -9.52
CA GLN A 73 -0.55 2.69 -9.91
C GLN A 73 -1.22 1.49 -9.29
N LYS A 74 -1.58 0.52 -10.12
CA LYS A 74 -2.18 -0.73 -9.64
C LYS A 74 -1.23 -1.88 -9.90
N GLN A 75 -1.10 -2.75 -8.92
CA GLN A 75 -0.33 -3.98 -9.05
C GLN A 75 -0.98 -5.06 -8.21
N VAL A 76 -0.61 -6.30 -8.47
CA VAL A 76 -1.12 -7.45 -7.73
C VAL A 76 0.04 -8.12 -7.02
N LEU A 77 -0.08 -8.27 -5.71
CA LEU A 77 0.94 -8.91 -4.86
C LEU A 77 0.26 -9.87 -3.91
N THR A 78 0.99 -10.92 -3.53
CA THR A 78 0.48 -11.85 -2.51
C THR A 78 0.56 -11.20 -1.13
N GLY A 79 -0.27 -11.67 -0.20
CA GLY A 79 -0.19 -11.22 1.18
C GLY A 79 1.18 -11.49 1.79
N ALA A 80 1.79 -12.65 1.47
CA ALA A 80 3.12 -12.97 1.93
C ALA A 80 4.17 -11.98 1.41
N ALA A 81 4.09 -11.63 0.12
CA ALA A 81 5.02 -10.65 -0.46
C ALA A 81 4.86 -9.28 0.18
N LEU A 82 3.62 -8.86 0.46
CA LEU A 82 3.34 -7.59 1.10
C LEU A 82 3.86 -7.55 2.53
N MET A 83 3.58 -8.59 3.32
CA MET A 83 3.93 -8.60 4.73
C MET A 83 5.43 -8.84 4.98
N ARG A 84 6.09 -9.60 4.12
CA ARG A 84 7.51 -9.97 4.30
C ARG A 84 8.45 -9.14 3.44
N GLY A 85 8.10 -8.94 2.19
CA GLY A 85 8.91 -8.14 1.27
C GLY A 85 8.69 -6.65 1.43
N GLY A 86 7.53 -6.28 1.93
CA GLY A 86 7.17 -4.89 2.17
C GLY A 86 6.65 -4.18 0.93
N LEU A 87 6.08 -3.03 1.19
CA LEU A 87 5.52 -2.15 0.19
C LEU A 87 6.38 -0.89 0.12
N ARG A 88 6.85 -0.55 -1.07
CA ARG A 88 7.67 0.64 -1.24
C ARG A 88 6.78 1.87 -1.34
N LEU A 89 6.94 2.81 -0.40
CA LEU A 89 6.31 4.11 -0.46
C LEU A 89 7.21 5.06 -1.25
N PRO A 90 6.63 5.88 -2.13
CA PRO A 90 7.43 6.91 -2.80
C PRO A 90 8.07 7.86 -1.79
N GLY A 91 9.22 8.42 -2.15
CA GLY A 91 9.80 9.49 -1.37
C GLY A 91 8.99 10.78 -1.50
N ALA A 92 9.32 11.75 -0.69
CA ALA A 92 8.66 13.06 -0.71
C ALA A 92 9.67 14.15 -1.02
N ASP A 93 9.27 15.09 -1.86
CA ASP A 93 10.06 16.28 -2.20
C ASP A 93 9.44 17.56 -1.67
N SER A 94 8.33 17.45 -0.96
CA SER A 94 7.64 18.60 -0.37
C SER A 94 7.06 18.22 0.98
N ASP A 95 6.88 19.23 1.85
CA ASP A 95 6.27 19.02 3.15
C ASP A 95 4.82 18.57 3.01
N TYR A 96 4.39 17.74 3.96
CA TYR A 96 3.01 17.26 4.07
C TYR A 96 2.54 16.42 2.89
N ALA A 97 3.45 15.80 2.17
CA ALA A 97 3.06 14.83 1.15
C ALA A 97 2.29 13.68 1.80
N ALA A 98 1.21 13.26 1.17
CA ALA A 98 0.34 12.23 1.72
C ALA A 98 -0.03 11.21 0.65
N TRP A 99 0.00 9.94 1.03
CA TRP A 99 -0.32 8.81 0.15
C TRP A 99 -1.34 7.92 0.82
N GLN A 100 -2.22 7.35 0.04
CA GLN A 100 -3.09 6.27 0.49
C GLN A 100 -2.87 5.05 -0.39
N ILE A 101 -2.79 3.89 0.26
CA ILE A 101 -2.65 2.61 -0.44
C ILE A 101 -3.82 1.74 -0.02
N TYR A 102 -4.59 1.32 -0.99
CA TYR A 102 -5.72 0.44 -0.76
C TYR A 102 -5.35 -0.97 -1.19
N LEU A 103 -5.55 -1.92 -0.30
CA LEU A 103 -5.31 -3.34 -0.54
C LEU A 103 -6.65 -4.05 -0.60
N LYS A 104 -6.95 -4.71 -1.69
CA LYS A 104 -8.19 -5.43 -1.88
C LYS A 104 -7.89 -6.87 -2.26
N LYS A 105 -8.36 -7.81 -1.44
CA LYS A 105 -8.22 -9.23 -1.71
C LYS A 105 -8.98 -9.62 -2.96
N LEU A 106 -8.30 -10.29 -3.88
CA LEU A 106 -8.91 -10.75 -5.12
C LEU A 106 -9.62 -12.08 -4.89
N LYS A 107 -10.79 -12.21 -5.49
CA LYS A 107 -11.51 -13.47 -5.51
C LYS A 107 -10.89 -14.40 -6.57
N LYS A 108 -11.07 -15.70 -6.41
CA LYS A 108 -10.53 -16.68 -7.34
C LYS A 108 -10.90 -16.40 -8.80
N LYS A 109 -12.12 -15.95 -9.04
CA LYS A 109 -12.57 -15.60 -10.39
C LYS A 109 -11.77 -14.44 -10.97
N GLN A 110 -11.52 -13.41 -10.18
CA GLN A 110 -10.75 -12.24 -10.60
C GLN A 110 -9.30 -12.60 -10.89
N LEU A 111 -8.73 -13.45 -10.06
CA LEU A 111 -7.35 -13.89 -10.23
C LEU A 111 -7.20 -14.72 -11.51
N LYS A 112 -8.12 -15.64 -11.78
CA LYS A 112 -8.10 -16.43 -13.01
C LYS A 112 -8.21 -15.55 -14.25
N TYR A 113 -9.06 -14.54 -14.20
CA TYR A 113 -9.23 -13.60 -15.30
C TYR A 113 -7.94 -12.82 -15.56
N LEU A 114 -7.29 -12.34 -14.52
CA LEU A 114 -6.04 -11.60 -14.65
C LEU A 114 -4.92 -12.47 -15.23
N VAL A 115 -4.80 -13.70 -14.74
CA VAL A 115 -3.79 -14.65 -15.26
C VAL A 115 -4.04 -14.93 -16.73
N LYS A 116 -5.31 -15.13 -17.10
CA LYS A 116 -5.66 -15.37 -18.49
C LYS A 116 -5.33 -14.17 -19.38
N MET A 117 -5.60 -12.96 -18.90
CA MET A 117 -5.24 -11.75 -19.62
C MET A 117 -3.72 -11.64 -19.81
N LEU A 118 -2.95 -11.89 -18.77
CA LEU A 118 -1.49 -11.84 -18.84
C LEU A 118 -0.93 -12.87 -19.83
N ASN A 119 -1.50 -14.07 -19.85
CA ASN A 119 -1.07 -15.12 -20.76
C ASN A 119 -1.36 -14.78 -22.23
N ASN A 120 -2.37 -13.97 -22.49
CA ASN A 120 -2.68 -13.55 -23.87
C ASN A 120 -1.72 -12.47 -24.39
N TYR A 121 -0.94 -11.83 -23.50
CA TYR A 121 0.07 -10.84 -23.89
C TYR A 121 1.44 -11.43 -24.15
N TYR A 122 1.64 -12.66 -23.74
CA TYR A 122 2.89 -13.38 -23.88
C TYR A 122 2.68 -14.68 -24.66
#